data_6df03446a6cff097b90b358267f31bc3
#
_entry.id   6df03446a6cff097b90b358267f31bc3
#
_cell.length_a   1.000
_cell.length_b   1.000
_cell.length_c   1.000
_cell.angle_alpha   90.00
_cell.angle_beta   90.00
_cell.angle_gamma   90.00
#
_symmetry.space_group_name_H-M   'P 1'
#
loop_
_entity.id
_entity.type
_entity.pdbx_description
1 polymer ?
#
loop_
_entity_poly.entity_id
_entity_poly.type
_entity_poly.pdbx_seq_one_letter_code
_entity_poly.pdbx_strand_id
1 'polypeptide(L)'
;MVHEAGHFTFAKIFGVKVNEFSLGMGPTLLKKKKGETQYSWRLLPIGGFVSMEGEDEDSTDERAFNNKPCWQRIIIVVAGAMVNIILGLIIIAIMLGVSDNLSGTNYVNFFNDNGKQVAEYNGLKAKDKIIKIDGKRVYYYTDVPYLLSRDEGSTADLLVERDGKRVEINDVEMPYSKIVMVGVDKTAGTVFKDTFKESVSIFRMVWLSLFDLVTGKYSVKDVSGPVGVVDYVSDAAQESVKTADYTGLFSIMALITINIGVFNLLPIPALDGGRLFFLLIELVRRKPIKQKYESLVHAIGMVILLLFMAAITFKDIYSLIVK
;
A
#
# COMPACT_ATOMS: atom_id res chain seq x y z
N MET A 1 12.22 -2.96 -7.23
CA MET A 1 12.89 -4.28 -7.41
C MET A 1 11.91 -5.43 -7.45
N VAL A 2 11.16 -5.71 -6.37
CA VAL A 2 10.20 -6.84 -6.32
C VAL A 2 9.09 -6.64 -7.33
N HIS A 3 8.58 -5.44 -7.48
CA HIS A 3 7.64 -5.01 -8.50
C HIS A 3 8.11 -5.35 -9.92
N GLU A 4 9.31 -4.93 -10.27
CA GLU A 4 9.92 -5.21 -11.58
C GLU A 4 10.13 -6.71 -11.83
N ALA A 5 10.45 -7.46 -10.76
CA ALA A 5 10.56 -8.92 -10.86
C ALA A 5 9.22 -9.58 -11.22
N GLY A 6 8.10 -8.98 -10.85
CA GLY A 6 6.77 -9.40 -11.28
C GLY A 6 6.60 -9.31 -12.79
N HIS A 7 6.82 -8.13 -13.37
CA HIS A 7 6.77 -7.91 -14.82
C HIS A 7 7.72 -8.84 -15.56
N PHE A 8 8.98 -8.89 -15.12
CA PHE A 8 10.00 -9.75 -15.70
C PHE A 8 9.59 -11.22 -15.74
N THR A 9 9.10 -11.74 -14.63
CA THR A 9 8.73 -13.15 -14.50
C THR A 9 7.61 -13.51 -15.47
N PHE A 10 6.53 -12.74 -15.49
CA PHE A 10 5.40 -13.03 -16.39
C PHE A 10 5.71 -12.71 -17.85
N ALA A 11 6.57 -11.72 -18.15
CA ALA A 11 7.08 -11.50 -19.50
C ALA A 11 7.82 -12.74 -20.02
N LYS A 12 8.70 -13.32 -19.20
CA LYS A 12 9.43 -14.55 -19.56
C LYS A 12 8.50 -15.77 -19.68
N ILE A 13 7.52 -15.92 -18.81
CA ILE A 13 6.52 -17.03 -18.87
C ILE A 13 5.75 -16.97 -20.19
N PHE A 14 5.34 -15.78 -20.65
CA PHE A 14 4.61 -15.61 -21.90
C PHE A 14 5.52 -15.46 -23.14
N GLY A 15 6.83 -15.66 -22.96
CA GLY A 15 7.80 -15.62 -24.07
C GLY A 15 7.97 -14.24 -24.68
N VAL A 16 7.77 -13.17 -23.88
CA VAL A 16 8.13 -11.81 -24.29
C VAL A 16 9.66 -11.65 -24.19
N LYS A 17 10.27 -11.03 -25.20
CA LYS A 17 11.68 -10.72 -25.18
C LYS A 17 11.93 -9.56 -24.22
N VAL A 18 12.74 -9.81 -23.19
CA VAL A 18 13.17 -8.79 -22.23
C VAL A 18 14.58 -8.36 -22.58
N ASN A 19 14.72 -7.09 -22.95
CA ASN A 19 15.99 -6.48 -23.36
C ASN A 19 16.86 -6.16 -22.16
N GLU A 20 16.29 -5.54 -21.11
CA GLU A 20 17.02 -5.16 -19.91
C GLU A 20 16.17 -5.37 -18.65
N PHE A 21 16.82 -5.85 -17.59
CA PHE A 21 16.33 -5.83 -16.21
C PHE A 21 17.30 -5.00 -15.38
N SER A 22 16.86 -3.84 -14.90
CA SER A 22 17.70 -2.89 -14.21
C SER A 22 17.34 -2.76 -12.73
N LEU A 23 18.37 -2.77 -11.87
CA LEU A 23 18.31 -2.37 -10.49
C LEU A 23 18.79 -0.92 -10.36
N GLY A 24 17.88 -0.02 -9.93
CA GLY A 24 18.15 1.40 -9.82
C GLY A 24 17.96 2.17 -11.13
N MET A 25 18.25 3.44 -11.08
CA MET A 25 18.14 4.42 -12.18
C MET A 25 19.43 5.18 -12.41
N GLY A 26 19.51 5.92 -13.54
CA GLY A 26 20.67 6.74 -13.91
C GLY A 26 21.77 5.96 -14.62
N PRO A 27 23.04 6.43 -14.59
CA PRO A 27 24.15 5.81 -15.28
C PRO A 27 24.42 4.37 -14.83
N THR A 28 24.72 3.48 -15.76
CA THR A 28 25.01 2.07 -15.47
C THR A 28 26.39 1.93 -14.82
N LEU A 29 26.43 1.34 -13.64
CA LEU A 29 27.68 1.00 -12.94
C LEU A 29 28.19 -0.37 -13.35
N LEU A 30 27.33 -1.37 -13.34
CA LEU A 30 27.67 -2.75 -13.72
C LEU A 30 26.61 -3.28 -14.67
N LYS A 31 27.04 -4.05 -15.66
CA LYS A 31 26.14 -4.76 -16.57
C LYS A 31 26.64 -6.16 -16.88
N LYS A 32 25.73 -7.10 -16.98
CA LYS A 32 26.02 -8.48 -17.39
C LYS A 32 24.91 -8.98 -18.30
N LYS A 33 25.26 -9.46 -19.47
CA LYS A 33 24.32 -10.08 -20.40
C LYS A 33 24.23 -11.58 -20.09
N LYS A 34 23.01 -12.10 -19.94
CA LYS A 34 22.74 -13.55 -19.80
C LYS A 34 21.62 -13.91 -20.77
N GLY A 35 21.98 -14.69 -21.79
CA GLY A 35 21.07 -14.95 -22.91
C GLY A 35 20.76 -13.66 -23.68
N GLU A 36 19.48 -13.37 -23.84
CA GLU A 36 19.01 -12.16 -24.52
C GLU A 36 18.87 -10.95 -23.60
N THR A 37 18.79 -11.14 -22.29
CA THR A 37 18.53 -10.09 -21.31
C THR A 37 19.83 -9.52 -20.75
N GLN A 38 19.92 -8.19 -20.72
CA GLN A 38 20.95 -7.47 -20.00
C GLN A 38 20.48 -7.21 -18.57
N TYR A 39 21.26 -7.63 -17.59
CA TYR A 39 21.08 -7.28 -16.20
C TYR A 39 22.00 -6.12 -15.86
N SER A 40 21.45 -5.03 -15.31
CA SER A 40 22.25 -3.85 -15.00
C SER A 40 22.02 -3.37 -13.57
N TRP A 41 23.07 -2.84 -12.97
CA TRP A 41 23.02 -2.11 -11.71
C TRP A 41 23.39 -0.66 -11.99
N ARG A 42 22.55 0.27 -11.57
CA ARG A 42 22.67 1.68 -11.84
C ARG A 42 22.97 2.50 -10.60
N LEU A 43 23.46 3.72 -10.79
CA LEU A 43 24.03 4.57 -9.75
C LEU A 43 23.04 4.93 -8.65
N LEU A 44 21.81 5.25 -9.00
CA LEU A 44 20.77 5.60 -8.02
C LEU A 44 20.03 4.32 -7.59
N PRO A 45 20.17 3.89 -6.32
CA PRO A 45 19.54 2.65 -5.83
C PRO A 45 18.02 2.82 -5.58
N ILE A 46 17.38 3.69 -6.34
CA ILE A 46 15.95 3.99 -6.23
C ILE A 46 15.26 3.43 -7.49
N GLY A 47 14.23 2.61 -7.26
CA GLY A 47 13.46 2.00 -8.34
C GLY A 47 14.22 0.91 -9.10
N GLY A 48 13.81 0.72 -10.32
CA GLY A 48 14.31 -0.22 -11.31
C GLY A 48 13.41 -0.14 -12.52
N PHE A 49 13.71 -0.91 -13.55
CA PHE A 49 12.84 -1.07 -14.70
C PHE A 49 13.08 -2.39 -15.42
N VAL A 50 12.07 -2.84 -16.12
CA VAL A 50 12.13 -3.92 -17.09
C VAL A 50 11.85 -3.33 -18.47
N SER A 51 12.79 -3.46 -19.39
CA SER A 51 12.57 -3.07 -20.78
C SER A 51 12.19 -4.28 -21.61
N MET A 52 10.99 -4.28 -22.11
CA MET A 52 10.45 -5.34 -22.98
C MET A 52 10.46 -4.87 -24.44
N GLU A 53 10.72 -5.78 -25.34
CA GLU A 53 10.65 -5.52 -26.79
C GLU A 53 9.22 -5.15 -27.16
N GLY A 54 9.03 -4.06 -27.93
CA GLY A 54 7.72 -3.60 -28.38
C GLY A 54 6.81 -3.06 -27.27
N GLU A 55 7.37 -2.63 -26.15
CA GLU A 55 6.61 -2.06 -25.04
C GLU A 55 6.29 -0.58 -25.24
N ASP A 56 7.30 0.21 -25.63
CA ASP A 56 7.17 1.66 -25.83
C ASP A 56 7.19 2.08 -27.30
N GLU A 57 7.65 1.18 -28.18
CA GLU A 57 7.77 1.39 -29.63
C GLU A 57 7.22 0.20 -30.40
N ASP A 58 6.72 0.42 -31.61
CA ASP A 58 6.28 -0.66 -32.48
C ASP A 58 7.47 -1.56 -32.85
N SER A 59 7.29 -2.87 -32.70
CA SER A 59 8.30 -3.87 -33.04
C SER A 59 7.70 -4.97 -33.91
N THR A 60 8.51 -5.44 -34.87
CA THR A 60 8.16 -6.58 -35.74
C THR A 60 8.59 -7.93 -35.17
N ASP A 61 9.28 -7.95 -34.01
CA ASP A 61 9.67 -9.21 -33.34
C ASP A 61 8.40 -9.96 -32.89
N GLU A 62 8.29 -11.23 -33.26
CA GLU A 62 7.14 -12.06 -32.85
C GLU A 62 7.00 -12.17 -31.34
N ARG A 63 8.07 -11.97 -30.61
CA ARG A 63 8.11 -11.98 -29.14
C ARG A 63 7.97 -10.60 -28.51
N ALA A 64 7.62 -9.59 -29.31
CA ALA A 64 7.34 -8.25 -28.77
C ALA A 64 6.08 -8.25 -27.89
N PHE A 65 6.08 -7.40 -26.88
CA PHE A 65 4.97 -7.21 -25.95
C PHE A 65 3.67 -6.83 -26.68
N ASN A 66 3.75 -5.89 -27.64
CA ASN A 66 2.60 -5.42 -28.41
C ASN A 66 2.02 -6.50 -29.36
N ASN A 67 2.79 -7.55 -29.72
CA ASN A 67 2.34 -8.68 -30.52
C ASN A 67 1.70 -9.79 -29.70
N LYS A 68 1.68 -9.69 -28.35
CA LYS A 68 1.02 -10.67 -27.47
C LYS A 68 -0.48 -10.42 -27.36
N PRO A 69 -1.28 -11.47 -27.14
CA PRO A 69 -2.71 -11.31 -26.85
C PRO A 69 -2.96 -10.34 -25.70
N CYS A 70 -4.03 -9.53 -25.78
CA CYS A 70 -4.33 -8.50 -24.80
C CYS A 70 -4.36 -9.01 -23.36
N TRP A 71 -4.90 -10.22 -23.11
CA TRP A 71 -4.95 -10.82 -21.76
C TRP A 71 -3.55 -11.12 -21.19
N GLN A 72 -2.57 -11.52 -22.04
CA GLN A 72 -1.20 -11.75 -21.57
C GLN A 72 -0.55 -10.43 -21.19
N ARG A 73 -0.74 -9.38 -21.98
CA ARG A 73 -0.26 -8.03 -21.68
C ARG A 73 -0.84 -7.50 -20.38
N ILE A 74 -2.15 -7.70 -20.15
CA ILE A 74 -2.80 -7.35 -18.88
C ILE A 74 -2.14 -8.06 -17.70
N ILE A 75 -1.91 -9.38 -17.78
CA ILE A 75 -1.28 -10.14 -16.71
C ILE A 75 0.14 -9.64 -16.45
N ILE A 76 0.94 -9.37 -17.49
CA ILE A 76 2.31 -8.84 -17.35
C ILE A 76 2.28 -7.50 -16.60
N VAL A 77 1.40 -6.58 -17.02
CA VAL A 77 1.29 -5.24 -16.41
C VAL A 77 0.83 -5.32 -14.95
N VAL A 78 -0.18 -6.15 -14.65
CA VAL A 78 -0.71 -6.29 -13.29
C VAL A 78 0.26 -7.04 -12.37
N ALA A 79 1.14 -7.88 -12.92
CA ALA A 79 2.02 -8.75 -12.14
C ALA A 79 2.97 -7.98 -11.20
N GLY A 80 3.49 -6.81 -11.61
CA GLY A 80 4.32 -5.96 -10.74
C GLY A 80 3.59 -5.55 -9.47
N ALA A 81 2.40 -5.00 -9.63
CA ALA A 81 1.55 -4.58 -8.51
C ALA A 81 1.11 -5.75 -7.63
N MET A 82 0.73 -6.88 -8.23
CA MET A 82 0.31 -8.07 -7.49
C MET A 82 1.43 -8.68 -6.66
N VAL A 83 2.66 -8.69 -7.16
CA VAL A 83 3.81 -9.21 -6.40
C VAL A 83 4.09 -8.32 -5.18
N ASN A 84 3.94 -7.00 -5.28
CA ASN A 84 4.02 -6.11 -4.13
C ASN A 84 2.92 -6.39 -3.09
N ILE A 85 1.67 -6.54 -3.53
CA ILE A 85 0.56 -6.88 -2.62
C ILE A 85 0.82 -8.22 -1.93
N ILE A 86 1.25 -9.26 -2.67
CA ILE A 86 1.58 -10.58 -2.10
C ILE A 86 2.74 -10.47 -1.11
N LEU A 87 3.78 -9.67 -1.40
CA LEU A 87 4.88 -9.45 -0.48
C LEU A 87 4.39 -8.77 0.80
N GLY A 88 3.52 -7.77 0.70
CA GLY A 88 2.91 -7.15 1.87
C GLY A 88 2.11 -8.13 2.74
N LEU A 89 1.33 -9.03 2.11
CA LEU A 89 0.64 -10.13 2.80
C LEU A 89 1.61 -11.05 3.53
N ILE A 90 2.72 -11.41 2.89
CA ILE A 90 3.77 -12.25 3.51
C ILE A 90 4.39 -11.54 4.72
N ILE A 91 4.70 -10.24 4.60
CA ILE A 91 5.25 -9.46 5.71
C ILE A 91 4.28 -9.45 6.90
N ILE A 92 2.99 -9.20 6.67
CA ILE A 92 1.96 -9.24 7.73
C ILE A 92 1.88 -10.64 8.34
N ALA A 93 1.88 -11.70 7.53
CA ALA A 93 1.81 -13.07 8.02
C ALA A 93 3.02 -13.43 8.90
N ILE A 94 4.22 -13.00 8.51
CA ILE A 94 5.45 -13.19 9.30
C ILE A 94 5.35 -12.38 10.60
N MET A 95 4.96 -11.10 10.53
CA MET A 95 4.80 -10.24 11.69
C MET A 95 3.85 -10.86 12.72
N LEU A 96 2.65 -11.25 12.30
CA LEU A 96 1.68 -11.90 13.18
C LEU A 96 2.13 -13.29 13.64
N GLY A 97 2.90 -13.99 12.79
CA GLY A 97 3.47 -15.30 13.10
C GLY A 97 4.58 -15.27 14.15
N VAL A 98 5.41 -14.23 14.16
CA VAL A 98 6.57 -14.09 15.08
C VAL A 98 6.20 -13.32 16.36
N SER A 99 5.25 -12.39 16.30
CA SER A 99 4.82 -11.61 17.45
C SER A 99 4.44 -12.51 18.64
N ASP A 100 4.97 -12.21 19.81
CA ASP A 100 4.59 -12.90 21.05
C ASP A 100 3.18 -12.51 21.51
N ASN A 101 2.68 -11.38 21.07
CA ASN A 101 1.34 -10.92 21.34
C ASN A 101 0.32 -11.59 20.42
N LEU A 102 -0.87 -11.70 20.93
CA LEU A 102 -2.01 -12.26 20.22
C LEU A 102 -2.40 -11.42 19.02
N SER A 103 -2.93 -12.05 18.01
CA SER A 103 -3.49 -11.35 16.85
C SER A 103 -4.50 -10.31 17.29
N GLY A 104 -4.36 -9.10 16.77
CA GLY A 104 -5.27 -8.00 17.09
C GLY A 104 -6.73 -8.33 16.77
N THR A 105 -7.61 -7.86 17.62
CA THR A 105 -9.05 -8.00 17.44
C THR A 105 -9.74 -6.66 17.63
N ASN A 106 -11.04 -6.62 17.35
CA ASN A 106 -11.84 -5.42 17.60
C ASN A 106 -12.32 -5.32 19.07
N TYR A 107 -11.86 -6.22 19.95
CA TYR A 107 -12.24 -6.17 21.37
C TYR A 107 -11.49 -5.06 22.10
N VAL A 108 -12.14 -4.42 23.03
CA VAL A 108 -11.70 -3.19 23.70
C VAL A 108 -11.63 -3.38 25.20
N ASN A 109 -10.53 -2.96 25.79
CA ASN A 109 -10.41 -2.73 27.21
C ASN A 109 -10.16 -1.25 27.46
N PHE A 110 -10.66 -0.72 28.58
CA PHE A 110 -10.50 0.68 28.93
C PHE A 110 -9.62 0.83 30.16
N PHE A 111 -8.89 1.94 30.19
CA PHE A 111 -8.10 2.35 31.33
C PHE A 111 -8.47 3.79 31.72
N ASN A 112 -8.59 4.05 33.02
CA ASN A 112 -8.77 5.40 33.52
C ASN A 112 -7.44 6.18 33.56
N ASP A 113 -7.50 7.46 33.97
CA ASP A 113 -6.32 8.34 34.04
C ASP A 113 -5.23 7.84 34.99
N ASN A 114 -5.56 6.95 35.92
CA ASN A 114 -4.62 6.32 36.86
C ASN A 114 -4.09 4.97 36.34
N GLY A 115 -4.32 4.62 35.06
CA GLY A 115 -3.88 3.36 34.47
C GLY A 115 -4.61 2.12 35.00
N LYS A 116 -5.74 2.27 35.72
CA LYS A 116 -6.56 1.13 36.18
C LYS A 116 -7.59 0.78 35.12
N GLN A 117 -7.74 -0.51 34.86
CA GLN A 117 -8.77 -1.02 33.98
C GLN A 117 -10.17 -0.71 34.57
N VAL A 118 -11.04 -0.16 33.73
CA VAL A 118 -12.44 0.15 34.08
C VAL A 118 -13.39 -0.70 33.24
N ALA A 119 -14.54 -1.01 33.79
CA ALA A 119 -15.51 -1.87 33.13
C ALA A 119 -16.34 -1.15 32.05
N GLU A 120 -16.41 0.16 32.11
CA GLU A 120 -17.24 0.97 31.22
C GLU A 120 -16.57 2.34 30.97
N TYR A 121 -16.68 2.85 29.73
CA TYR A 121 -16.21 4.16 29.33
C TYR A 121 -17.16 4.75 28.29
N ASN A 122 -17.87 5.85 28.63
CA ASN A 122 -18.81 6.54 27.74
C ASN A 122 -19.80 5.59 27.05
N GLY A 123 -20.38 4.63 27.81
CA GLY A 123 -21.32 3.64 27.28
C GLY A 123 -20.69 2.39 26.66
N LEU A 124 -19.39 2.41 26.38
CA LEU A 124 -18.62 1.23 25.97
C LEU A 124 -18.31 0.37 27.19
N LYS A 125 -18.47 -0.94 27.06
CA LYS A 125 -18.13 -1.92 28.08
C LYS A 125 -16.93 -2.75 27.70
N ALA A 126 -16.18 -3.17 28.72
CA ALA A 126 -15.05 -4.08 28.51
C ALA A 126 -15.53 -5.32 27.75
N LYS A 127 -14.75 -5.75 26.76
CA LYS A 127 -15.03 -6.84 25.79
C LYS A 127 -16.05 -6.51 24.69
N ASP A 128 -16.58 -5.30 24.59
CA ASP A 128 -17.32 -4.91 23.41
C ASP A 128 -16.45 -5.06 22.17
N LYS A 129 -17.02 -5.57 21.10
CA LYS A 129 -16.34 -5.69 19.81
C LYS A 129 -16.83 -4.58 18.89
N ILE A 130 -15.97 -3.66 18.54
CA ILE A 130 -16.34 -2.59 17.61
C ILE A 130 -16.57 -3.17 16.22
N ILE A 131 -17.75 -2.95 15.65
CA ILE A 131 -18.13 -3.42 14.30
C ILE A 131 -18.10 -2.28 13.30
N LYS A 132 -18.57 -1.07 13.70
CA LYS A 132 -18.57 0.12 12.86
C LYS A 132 -18.22 1.35 13.69
N ILE A 133 -17.60 2.33 13.02
CA ILE A 133 -17.35 3.69 13.51
C ILE A 133 -17.90 4.64 12.43
N ASP A 134 -18.80 5.53 12.79
CA ASP A 134 -19.47 6.48 11.88
C ASP A 134 -20.00 5.80 10.60
N GLY A 135 -20.71 4.68 10.81
CA GLY A 135 -21.27 3.85 9.75
C GLY A 135 -20.26 3.01 8.97
N LYS A 136 -18.95 3.23 9.13
CA LYS A 136 -17.87 2.50 8.42
C LYS A 136 -17.49 1.25 9.19
N ARG A 137 -17.40 0.12 8.47
CA ARG A 137 -17.08 -1.19 9.08
C ARG A 137 -15.62 -1.23 9.57
N VAL A 138 -15.40 -1.84 10.74
CA VAL A 138 -14.08 -2.18 11.27
C VAL A 138 -13.76 -3.62 10.89
N TYR A 139 -12.65 -3.83 10.17
CA TYR A 139 -12.17 -5.15 9.76
C TYR A 139 -11.11 -5.68 10.70
N TYR A 140 -10.20 -4.79 11.13
CA TYR A 140 -9.09 -5.10 12.00
C TYR A 140 -8.88 -3.97 13.02
N TYR A 141 -8.13 -4.22 14.08
CA TYR A 141 -7.95 -3.23 15.15
C TYR A 141 -7.30 -1.92 14.67
N THR A 142 -6.44 -1.99 13.66
CA THR A 142 -5.79 -0.82 13.06
C THR A 142 -6.75 0.15 12.38
N ASP A 143 -7.96 -0.33 12.02
CA ASP A 143 -9.01 0.54 11.51
C ASP A 143 -9.53 1.54 12.54
N VAL A 144 -9.51 1.17 13.83
CA VAL A 144 -10.13 1.98 14.89
C VAL A 144 -9.43 3.33 15.01
N PRO A 145 -8.10 3.41 15.26
CA PRO A 145 -7.41 4.68 15.32
C PRO A 145 -7.55 5.47 14.01
N TYR A 146 -7.44 4.80 12.86
CA TYR A 146 -7.54 5.45 11.55
C TYR A 146 -8.92 6.09 11.33
N LEU A 147 -10.01 5.38 11.61
CA LEU A 147 -11.36 5.91 11.41
C LEU A 147 -11.68 7.05 12.38
N LEU A 148 -11.21 6.95 13.64
CA LEU A 148 -11.38 8.01 14.65
C LEU A 148 -10.58 9.28 14.31
N SER A 149 -9.36 9.14 13.75
CA SER A 149 -8.56 10.30 13.34
C SER A 149 -9.07 11.00 12.09
N ARG A 150 -9.95 10.35 11.36
CA ARG A 150 -10.43 10.83 10.06
C ARG A 150 -11.50 11.92 10.19
N ASP A 151 -12.27 11.91 11.25
CA ASP A 151 -13.27 12.92 11.52
C ASP A 151 -12.74 13.88 12.59
N GLU A 152 -12.81 15.20 12.32
CA GLU A 152 -12.31 16.27 13.19
C GLU A 152 -13.15 16.41 14.48
N GLY A 153 -14.19 15.60 14.64
CA GLY A 153 -15.04 15.55 15.83
C GLY A 153 -14.34 14.89 17.03
N SER A 154 -14.66 15.34 18.22
CA SER A 154 -14.22 14.69 19.46
C SER A 154 -14.99 13.41 19.77
N THR A 155 -16.12 13.16 19.08
CA THR A 155 -17.04 12.04 19.31
C THR A 155 -17.26 11.24 18.03
N ALA A 156 -17.64 9.97 18.20
CA ALA A 156 -17.96 9.06 17.10
C ALA A 156 -19.19 8.20 17.45
N ASP A 157 -19.96 7.82 16.42
CA ASP A 157 -21.05 6.87 16.56
C ASP A 157 -20.52 5.44 16.37
N LEU A 158 -20.75 4.59 17.36
CA LEU A 158 -20.23 3.24 17.39
C LEU A 158 -21.35 2.21 17.27
N LEU A 159 -21.15 1.20 16.43
CA LEU A 159 -21.91 -0.04 16.46
C LEU A 159 -21.00 -1.13 17.05
N VAL A 160 -21.38 -1.67 18.20
CA VAL A 160 -20.64 -2.72 18.88
C VAL A 160 -21.44 -4.03 18.95
N GLU A 161 -20.72 -5.15 19.09
CA GLU A 161 -21.31 -6.43 19.46
C GLU A 161 -20.99 -6.70 20.93
N ARG A 162 -22.05 -6.80 21.73
CA ARG A 162 -22.05 -7.06 23.17
C ARG A 162 -22.90 -8.29 23.44
N ASP A 163 -22.30 -9.34 23.99
CA ASP A 163 -23.00 -10.61 24.29
C ASP A 163 -23.79 -11.17 23.10
N GLY A 164 -23.24 -11.07 21.91
CA GLY A 164 -23.86 -11.53 20.65
C GLY A 164 -24.95 -10.62 20.09
N LYS A 165 -25.25 -9.49 20.75
CA LYS A 165 -26.22 -8.49 20.29
C LYS A 165 -25.53 -7.24 19.76
N ARG A 166 -26.14 -6.61 18.77
CA ARG A 166 -25.66 -5.32 18.24
C ARG A 166 -26.24 -4.18 19.08
N VAL A 167 -25.36 -3.29 19.53
CA VAL A 167 -25.70 -2.12 20.33
C VAL A 167 -25.13 -0.89 19.65
N GLU A 168 -25.95 0.12 19.43
CA GLU A 168 -25.52 1.43 18.94
C GLU A 168 -25.25 2.34 20.13
N ILE A 169 -24.13 3.05 20.10
CA ILE A 169 -23.69 4.00 21.11
C ILE A 169 -23.30 5.26 20.35
N ASN A 170 -24.03 6.34 20.59
CA ASN A 170 -23.84 7.59 19.86
C ASN A 170 -23.01 8.57 20.68
N ASP A 171 -22.35 9.49 19.99
CA ASP A 171 -21.58 10.60 20.58
C ASP A 171 -20.51 10.13 21.59
N VAL A 172 -19.83 9.03 21.29
CA VAL A 172 -18.79 8.48 22.17
C VAL A 172 -17.50 9.25 21.99
N GLU A 173 -17.03 9.91 23.03
CA GLU A 173 -15.69 10.49 23.09
C GLU A 173 -14.66 9.36 23.25
N MET A 174 -13.75 9.20 22.30
CA MET A 174 -12.78 8.10 22.24
C MET A 174 -11.33 8.59 22.28
N PRO A 175 -10.76 8.84 23.47
CA PRO A 175 -9.34 9.15 23.56
C PRO A 175 -8.50 7.89 23.31
N TYR A 176 -7.61 7.95 22.32
CA TYR A 176 -6.71 6.84 21.94
C TYR A 176 -5.92 6.25 23.11
N SER A 177 -5.50 7.10 24.04
CA SER A 177 -4.64 6.71 25.17
C SER A 177 -5.34 5.81 26.20
N LYS A 178 -6.67 5.70 26.15
CA LYS A 178 -7.44 4.95 27.14
C LYS A 178 -8.06 3.66 26.62
N ILE A 179 -7.85 3.36 25.32
CA ILE A 179 -8.44 2.19 24.68
C ILE A 179 -7.33 1.21 24.32
N VAL A 180 -7.42 0.01 24.83
CA VAL A 180 -6.50 -1.09 24.48
C VAL A 180 -7.32 -2.20 23.83
N MET A 181 -6.88 -2.60 22.65
CA MET A 181 -7.46 -3.74 21.94
C MET A 181 -7.03 -5.03 22.61
N VAL A 182 -7.98 -5.92 22.84
CA VAL A 182 -7.71 -7.24 23.42
C VAL A 182 -7.33 -8.21 22.32
N GLY A 183 -6.23 -8.90 22.48
CA GLY A 183 -5.81 -9.98 21.58
C GLY A 183 -6.66 -11.23 21.75
N VAL A 184 -6.46 -12.16 20.82
CA VAL A 184 -6.99 -13.53 20.88
C VAL A 184 -5.86 -14.54 20.86
N ASP A 185 -6.17 -15.78 21.22
CA ASP A 185 -5.17 -16.86 21.18
C ASP A 185 -4.60 -17.03 19.78
N LYS A 186 -3.27 -17.08 19.74
CA LYS A 186 -2.50 -17.23 18.51
C LYS A 186 -2.53 -18.69 18.06
N THR A 187 -3.15 -18.92 16.93
CA THR A 187 -3.17 -20.18 16.20
C THR A 187 -2.84 -19.94 14.74
N ALA A 188 -2.44 -20.95 13.99
CA ALA A 188 -2.22 -20.81 12.54
C ALA A 188 -3.48 -20.28 11.82
N GLY A 189 -4.67 -20.69 12.27
CA GLY A 189 -5.94 -20.23 11.72
C GLY A 189 -6.22 -18.76 12.02
N THR A 190 -5.93 -18.27 13.25
CA THR A 190 -6.10 -16.85 13.59
C THR A 190 -5.09 -15.99 12.86
N VAL A 191 -3.82 -16.40 12.74
CA VAL A 191 -2.80 -15.69 11.98
C VAL A 191 -3.24 -15.54 10.51
N PHE A 192 -3.67 -16.61 9.86
CA PHE A 192 -4.13 -16.54 8.47
C PHE A 192 -5.33 -15.60 8.30
N LYS A 193 -6.35 -15.74 9.17
CA LYS A 193 -7.55 -14.91 9.14
C LYS A 193 -7.24 -13.44 9.38
N ASP A 194 -6.37 -13.13 10.34
CA ASP A 194 -6.04 -11.77 10.71
C ASP A 194 -5.07 -11.13 9.70
N THR A 195 -4.17 -11.90 9.07
CA THR A 195 -3.40 -11.44 7.90
C THR A 195 -4.33 -10.94 6.79
N PHE A 196 -5.36 -11.71 6.47
CA PHE A 196 -6.31 -11.30 5.44
C PHE A 196 -7.10 -10.05 5.84
N LYS A 197 -7.60 -10.00 7.09
CA LYS A 197 -8.34 -8.84 7.59
C LYS A 197 -7.51 -7.56 7.61
N GLU A 198 -6.26 -7.64 8.08
CA GLU A 198 -5.36 -6.50 8.13
C GLU A 198 -5.03 -6.01 6.72
N SER A 199 -4.82 -6.92 5.79
CA SER A 199 -4.58 -6.55 4.39
C SER A 199 -5.78 -5.83 3.76
N VAL A 200 -7.00 -6.31 4.03
CA VAL A 200 -8.23 -5.62 3.60
C VAL A 200 -8.36 -4.25 4.27
N SER A 201 -7.99 -4.15 5.55
CA SER A 201 -7.96 -2.89 6.29
C SER A 201 -6.99 -1.89 5.64
N ILE A 202 -5.74 -2.30 5.39
CA ILE A 202 -4.72 -1.47 4.73
C ILE A 202 -5.20 -1.03 3.34
N PHE A 203 -5.69 -1.97 2.52
CA PHE A 203 -6.21 -1.64 1.19
C PHE A 203 -7.32 -0.58 1.24
N ARG A 204 -8.24 -0.74 2.18
CA ARG A 204 -9.32 0.22 2.38
C ARG A 204 -8.80 1.58 2.88
N MET A 205 -7.85 1.59 3.83
CA MET A 205 -7.24 2.83 4.32
C MET A 205 -6.60 3.62 3.16
N VAL A 206 -5.85 2.95 2.29
CA VAL A 206 -5.27 3.56 1.09
C VAL A 206 -6.35 4.18 0.21
N TRP A 207 -7.41 3.41 -0.07
CA TRP A 207 -8.50 3.87 -0.92
C TRP A 207 -9.25 5.06 -0.34
N LEU A 208 -9.55 5.02 0.97
CA LEU A 208 -10.20 6.11 1.67
C LEU A 208 -9.32 7.37 1.72
N SER A 209 -8.02 7.22 1.98
CA SER A 209 -7.07 8.34 1.99
C SER A 209 -6.97 9.02 0.62
N LEU A 210 -6.96 8.22 -0.47
CA LEU A 210 -7.01 8.75 -1.83
C LEU A 210 -8.31 9.51 -2.12
N PHE A 211 -9.43 8.95 -1.69
CA PHE A 211 -10.72 9.60 -1.84
C PHE A 211 -10.78 10.92 -1.05
N ASP A 212 -10.28 10.93 0.18
CA ASP A 212 -10.23 12.12 1.03
C ASP A 212 -9.30 13.20 0.46
N LEU A 213 -8.19 12.79 -0.17
CA LEU A 213 -7.29 13.71 -0.87
C LEU A 213 -7.97 14.35 -2.09
N VAL A 214 -8.67 13.55 -2.91
CA VAL A 214 -9.38 14.05 -4.10
C VAL A 214 -10.56 14.93 -3.74
N THR A 215 -11.27 14.64 -2.64
CA THR A 215 -12.41 15.44 -2.16
C THR A 215 -11.99 16.67 -1.36
N GLY A 216 -10.67 16.86 -1.12
CA GLY A 216 -10.14 18.02 -0.41
C GLY A 216 -10.31 17.96 1.11
N LYS A 217 -10.65 16.79 1.67
CA LYS A 217 -10.69 16.59 3.11
C LYS A 217 -9.29 16.65 3.71
N TYR A 218 -8.28 16.15 2.98
CA TYR A 218 -6.85 16.32 3.31
C TYR A 218 -6.21 17.34 2.41
N SER A 219 -5.33 18.14 3.01
CA SER A 219 -4.50 19.11 2.29
C SER A 219 -3.25 18.42 1.71
N VAL A 220 -2.68 18.99 0.67
CA VAL A 220 -1.35 18.58 0.16
C VAL A 220 -0.27 18.67 1.26
N LYS A 221 -0.52 19.47 2.29
CA LYS A 221 0.39 19.59 3.46
C LYS A 221 0.43 18.30 4.29
N ASP A 222 -0.64 17.53 4.28
CA ASP A 222 -0.78 16.28 5.06
C ASP A 222 -0.18 15.08 4.32
N VAL A 223 0.17 15.24 3.04
CA VAL A 223 0.82 14.18 2.24
C VAL A 223 2.31 14.16 2.55
N SER A 224 2.81 13.04 3.03
CA SER A 224 4.25 12.80 3.18
C SER A 224 4.87 12.39 1.84
N GLY A 225 5.96 13.06 1.47
CA GLY A 225 6.76 12.70 0.31
C GLY A 225 7.86 11.69 0.65
N PRO A 226 8.78 11.42 -0.30
CA PRO A 226 9.84 10.44 -0.10
C PRO A 226 10.72 10.70 1.12
N VAL A 227 11.00 11.97 1.42
CA VAL A 227 11.84 12.36 2.57
C VAL A 227 11.10 12.10 3.87
N GLY A 228 9.81 12.48 3.96
CA GLY A 228 8.99 12.21 5.14
C GLY A 228 8.79 10.72 5.39
N VAL A 229 8.65 9.90 4.33
CA VAL A 229 8.57 8.44 4.45
C VAL A 229 9.88 7.86 5.00
N VAL A 230 11.04 8.33 4.52
CA VAL A 230 12.35 7.87 5.02
C VAL A 230 12.52 8.23 6.50
N ASP A 231 12.13 9.44 6.91
CA ASP A 231 12.17 9.89 8.30
C ASP A 231 11.31 8.96 9.19
N TYR A 232 10.07 8.73 8.79
CA TYR A 232 9.15 7.85 9.52
C TYR A 232 9.65 6.40 9.65
N VAL A 233 10.23 5.85 8.58
CA VAL A 233 10.84 4.50 8.61
C VAL A 233 12.07 4.48 9.51
N SER A 234 12.89 5.56 9.50
CA SER A 234 14.07 5.68 10.36
C SER A 234 13.69 5.71 11.84
N ASP A 235 12.67 6.49 12.20
CA ASP A 235 12.18 6.56 13.58
C ASP A 235 11.65 5.23 14.05
N ALA A 236 10.86 4.53 13.24
CA ALA A 236 10.35 3.21 13.57
C ALA A 236 11.48 2.17 13.71
N ALA A 237 12.53 2.26 12.88
CA ALA A 237 13.68 1.37 12.98
C ALA A 237 14.48 1.62 14.27
N GLN A 238 14.69 2.90 14.63
CA GLN A 238 15.36 3.26 15.88
C GLN A 238 14.58 2.80 17.11
N GLU A 239 13.27 2.98 17.10
CA GLU A 239 12.40 2.53 18.20
C GLU A 239 12.41 1.01 18.32
N SER A 240 12.35 0.30 17.19
CA SER A 240 12.42 -1.17 17.16
C SER A 240 13.73 -1.70 17.74
N VAL A 241 14.86 -1.03 17.50
CA VAL A 241 16.17 -1.41 18.09
C VAL A 241 16.19 -1.15 19.59
N LYS A 242 15.60 -0.06 20.08
CA LYS A 242 15.56 0.30 21.51
C LYS A 242 14.67 -0.64 22.32
N THR A 243 13.52 -1.00 21.77
CA THR A 243 12.50 -1.79 22.48
C THR A 243 12.62 -3.29 22.22
N ALA A 244 13.42 -3.70 21.24
CA ALA A 244 13.48 -5.06 20.69
C ALA A 244 12.12 -5.55 20.14
N ASP A 245 11.19 -4.60 19.83
CA ASP A 245 9.91 -4.87 19.21
C ASP A 245 9.90 -4.34 17.74
N TYR A 246 9.93 -5.25 16.80
CA TYR A 246 9.97 -4.95 15.37
C TYR A 246 8.58 -4.89 14.71
N THR A 247 7.51 -5.04 15.48
CA THR A 247 6.13 -5.06 14.97
C THR A 247 5.78 -3.78 14.21
N GLY A 248 6.14 -2.61 14.76
CA GLY A 248 5.92 -1.32 14.12
C GLY A 248 6.64 -1.20 12.79
N LEU A 249 7.92 -1.61 12.73
CA LEU A 249 8.70 -1.58 11.50
C LEU A 249 8.13 -2.50 10.42
N PHE A 250 7.75 -3.73 10.77
CA PHE A 250 7.11 -4.65 9.83
C PHE A 250 5.75 -4.13 9.34
N SER A 251 4.96 -3.49 10.20
CA SER A 251 3.68 -2.86 9.82
C SER A 251 3.89 -1.76 8.79
N ILE A 252 4.88 -0.90 8.98
CA ILE A 252 5.22 0.17 8.02
C ILE A 252 5.72 -0.42 6.70
N MET A 253 6.59 -1.43 6.73
CA MET A 253 7.06 -2.12 5.53
C MET A 253 5.91 -2.75 4.74
N ALA A 254 4.97 -3.41 5.42
CA ALA A 254 3.78 -3.97 4.81
C ALA A 254 2.90 -2.87 4.18
N LEU A 255 2.64 -1.79 4.93
CA LEU A 255 1.87 -0.64 4.47
C LEU A 255 2.48 -0.03 3.20
N ILE A 256 3.77 0.28 3.21
CA ILE A 256 4.47 0.86 2.04
C ILE A 256 4.40 -0.09 0.84
N THR A 257 4.65 -1.38 1.06
CA THR A 257 4.68 -2.38 -0.01
C THR A 257 3.30 -2.56 -0.65
N ILE A 258 2.24 -2.63 0.16
CA ILE A 258 0.85 -2.70 -0.33
C ILE A 258 0.48 -1.39 -1.04
N ASN A 259 0.84 -0.23 -0.47
CA ASN A 259 0.59 1.07 -1.08
C ASN A 259 1.19 1.16 -2.48
N ILE A 260 2.45 0.79 -2.65
CA ILE A 260 3.10 0.78 -3.97
C ILE A 260 2.32 -0.11 -4.94
N GLY A 261 1.88 -1.29 -4.50
CA GLY A 261 1.04 -2.17 -5.32
C GLY A 261 -0.29 -1.55 -5.72
N VAL A 262 -1.00 -0.95 -4.77
CA VAL A 262 -2.31 -0.31 -5.01
C VAL A 262 -2.19 0.92 -5.90
N PHE A 263 -1.23 1.80 -5.61
CA PHE A 263 -1.01 3.02 -6.41
C PHE A 263 -0.67 2.70 -7.85
N ASN A 264 0.16 1.67 -8.09
CA ASN A 264 0.49 1.26 -9.45
C ASN A 264 -0.69 0.67 -10.23
N LEU A 265 -1.78 0.27 -9.58
CA LEU A 265 -3.01 -0.16 -10.25
C LEU A 265 -4.00 1.00 -10.54
N LEU A 266 -3.75 2.20 -10.02
CA LEU A 266 -4.60 3.35 -10.32
C LEU A 266 -4.47 3.76 -11.79
N PRO A 267 -5.57 4.20 -12.43
CA PRO A 267 -5.56 4.62 -13.84
C PRO A 267 -4.87 5.98 -14.01
N ILE A 268 -3.65 6.10 -13.48
CA ILE A 268 -2.83 7.32 -13.55
C ILE A 268 -1.77 7.11 -14.63
N PRO A 269 -1.67 8.03 -15.62
CA PRO A 269 -0.58 8.00 -16.59
C PRO A 269 0.79 7.96 -15.87
N ALA A 270 1.76 7.32 -16.47
CA ALA A 270 3.09 7.01 -15.93
C ALA A 270 3.17 5.83 -14.94
N LEU A 271 2.03 5.33 -14.44
CA LEU A 271 1.97 4.11 -13.65
C LEU A 271 1.43 2.94 -14.49
N ASP A 272 1.60 1.71 -14.02
CA ASP A 272 1.10 0.50 -14.70
C ASP A 272 -0.40 0.52 -14.90
N GLY A 273 -1.15 1.08 -13.93
CA GLY A 273 -2.59 1.24 -14.01
C GLY A 273 -3.05 2.12 -15.16
N GLY A 274 -2.24 3.10 -15.57
CA GLY A 274 -2.48 3.87 -16.79
C GLY A 274 -2.41 2.98 -18.02
N ARG A 275 -1.37 2.12 -18.13
CA ARG A 275 -1.24 1.15 -19.23
C ARG A 275 -2.34 0.09 -19.17
N LEU A 276 -2.65 -0.41 -17.98
CA LEU A 276 -3.77 -1.32 -17.75
C LEU A 276 -5.09 -0.73 -18.25
N PHE A 277 -5.33 0.55 -18.00
CA PHE A 277 -6.53 1.24 -18.45
C PHE A 277 -6.65 1.24 -19.98
N PHE A 278 -5.56 1.52 -20.71
CA PHE A 278 -5.54 1.44 -22.18
C PHE A 278 -5.79 0.01 -22.67
N LEU A 279 -5.19 -1.01 -22.03
CA LEU A 279 -5.41 -2.42 -22.36
C LEU A 279 -6.87 -2.86 -22.10
N LEU A 280 -7.52 -2.36 -21.05
CA LEU A 280 -8.94 -2.62 -20.79
C LEU A 280 -9.84 -1.98 -21.86
N ILE A 281 -9.53 -0.77 -22.31
CA ILE A 281 -10.23 -0.13 -23.44
C ILE A 281 -10.03 -0.95 -24.72
N GLU A 282 -8.80 -1.43 -24.99
CA GLU A 282 -8.52 -2.29 -26.13
C GLU A 282 -9.33 -3.60 -26.07
N LEU A 283 -9.41 -4.22 -24.89
CA LEU A 283 -10.16 -5.46 -24.67
C LEU A 283 -11.66 -5.29 -25.01
N VAL A 284 -12.26 -4.15 -24.61
CA VAL A 284 -13.66 -3.83 -24.90
C VAL A 284 -13.86 -3.47 -26.37
N ARG A 285 -12.99 -2.65 -26.94
CA ARG A 285 -13.08 -2.19 -28.34
C ARG A 285 -12.64 -3.25 -29.35
N ARG A 286 -11.91 -4.26 -28.91
CA ARG A 286 -11.26 -5.28 -29.77
C ARG A 286 -10.36 -4.70 -30.89
N LYS A 287 -9.83 -3.51 -30.64
CA LYS A 287 -8.92 -2.83 -31.56
C LYS A 287 -7.83 -2.15 -30.74
N PRO A 288 -6.55 -2.32 -31.07
CA PRO A 288 -5.44 -1.69 -30.36
C PRO A 288 -5.52 -0.17 -30.45
N ILE A 289 -5.11 0.49 -29.39
CA ILE A 289 -4.88 1.94 -29.39
C ILE A 289 -3.51 2.16 -30.01
N LYS A 290 -3.40 3.21 -30.84
CA LYS A 290 -2.11 3.56 -31.45
C LYS A 290 -1.12 3.93 -30.37
N GLN A 291 0.00 3.26 -30.33
CA GLN A 291 1.05 3.40 -29.33
C GLN A 291 1.52 4.85 -29.13
N LYS A 292 1.56 5.62 -30.21
CA LYS A 292 1.90 7.05 -30.15
C LYS A 292 1.04 7.86 -29.17
N TYR A 293 -0.27 7.56 -29.07
CA TYR A 293 -1.15 8.26 -28.12
C TYR A 293 -0.94 7.79 -26.69
N GLU A 294 -0.76 6.50 -26.50
CA GLU A 294 -0.46 5.92 -25.20
C GLU A 294 0.85 6.48 -24.65
N SER A 295 1.94 6.41 -25.42
CA SER A 295 3.26 6.95 -25.04
C SER A 295 3.21 8.44 -24.74
N LEU A 296 2.44 9.25 -25.53
CA LEU A 296 2.30 10.68 -25.25
C LEU A 296 1.60 10.95 -23.91
N VAL A 297 0.50 10.23 -23.62
CA VAL A 297 -0.24 10.38 -22.37
C VAL A 297 0.64 9.97 -21.19
N HIS A 298 1.40 8.88 -21.32
CA HIS A 298 2.35 8.44 -20.29
C HIS A 298 3.48 9.46 -20.08
N ALA A 299 4.04 10.02 -21.15
CA ALA A 299 5.10 11.04 -21.06
C ALA A 299 4.60 12.30 -20.33
N ILE A 300 3.41 12.79 -20.68
CA ILE A 300 2.81 13.96 -20.02
C ILE A 300 2.56 13.64 -18.53
N GLY A 301 1.98 12.46 -18.24
CA GLY A 301 1.74 12.03 -16.87
C GLY A 301 3.02 11.91 -16.05
N MET A 302 4.11 11.40 -16.65
CA MET A 302 5.42 11.32 -16.00
C MET A 302 5.96 12.71 -15.62
N VAL A 303 5.85 13.69 -16.52
CA VAL A 303 6.28 15.06 -16.22
C VAL A 303 5.46 15.64 -15.06
N ILE A 304 4.14 15.48 -15.09
CA ILE A 304 3.26 15.95 -14.00
C ILE A 304 3.63 15.27 -12.68
N LEU A 305 3.82 13.94 -12.68
CA LEU A 305 4.19 13.18 -11.49
C LEU A 305 5.54 13.63 -10.92
N LEU A 306 6.54 13.84 -11.77
CA LEU A 306 7.86 14.32 -11.36
C LEU A 306 7.80 15.73 -10.75
N LEU A 307 7.02 16.64 -11.34
CA LEU A 307 6.80 17.99 -10.80
C LEU A 307 6.10 17.92 -9.43
N PHE A 308 5.09 17.09 -9.30
CA PHE A 308 4.38 16.87 -8.04
C PHE A 308 5.30 16.29 -6.95
N MET A 309 6.10 15.27 -7.31
CA MET A 309 7.08 14.68 -6.39
C MET A 309 8.15 15.68 -5.96
N ALA A 310 8.64 16.52 -6.89
CA ALA A 310 9.60 17.58 -6.58
C ALA A 310 9.00 18.60 -5.60
N ALA A 311 7.74 19.02 -5.81
CA ALA A 311 7.05 19.96 -4.94
C ALA A 311 6.87 19.41 -3.51
N ILE A 312 6.45 18.14 -3.37
CA ILE A 312 6.29 17.50 -2.06
C ILE A 312 7.64 17.29 -1.39
N THR A 313 8.68 16.85 -2.13
CA THR A 313 10.03 16.69 -1.58
C THR A 313 10.57 18.03 -1.05
N PHE A 314 10.36 19.12 -1.80
CA PHE A 314 10.75 20.46 -1.33
C PHE A 314 10.01 20.86 -0.05
N LYS A 315 8.70 20.60 0.02
CA LYS A 315 7.88 20.80 1.21
C LYS A 315 8.42 20.01 2.42
N ASP A 316 8.74 18.72 2.22
CA ASP A 316 9.26 17.85 3.29
C ASP A 316 10.60 18.40 3.84
N ILE A 317 11.53 18.74 2.94
CA ILE A 317 12.84 19.32 3.32
C ILE A 317 12.64 20.64 4.07
N TYR A 318 11.74 21.51 3.57
CA TYR A 318 11.44 22.77 4.25
C TYR A 318 10.89 22.52 5.66
N SER A 319 10.00 21.57 5.84
CA SER A 319 9.43 21.24 7.16
C SER A 319 10.45 20.66 8.15
N LEU A 320 11.49 19.97 7.65
CA LEU A 320 12.60 19.48 8.50
C LEU A 320 13.57 20.57 8.93
N ILE A 321 13.75 21.60 8.10
CA ILE A 321 14.67 22.71 8.40
C ILE A 321 14.03 23.72 9.37
N VAL A 322 12.70 23.90 9.29
CA VAL A 322 11.95 24.90 10.08
C VAL A 322 11.45 24.33 11.42
N LYS A 323 11.56 23.01 11.63
CA LYS A 323 11.40 22.40 12.96
C LYS A 323 12.61 22.74 13.84
#